data_f05ea3a5bb505b930a83df0131ed270b
#
_entry.id   f05ea3a5bb505b930a83df0131ed270b
#
_cell.length_a   1.000
_cell.length_b   1.000
_cell.length_c   1.000
_cell.angle_alpha   90.00
_cell.angle_beta   90.00
_cell.angle_gamma   90.00
#
_symmetry.space_group_name_H-M   'P 1'
#
loop_
_entity.id
_entity.type
_entity.pdbx_description
1 polymer ?
#
loop_
_entity_poly.entity_id
_entity_poly.type
_entity_poly.pdbx_seq_one_letter_code
_entity_poly.pdbx_strand_id
1 'polypeptide(L)'
;MKKNLSIVILLISLAISQSVFSQTYSFEKGKVPEGWKIDKGVLHISSEKYKSGSRSLQIKWKQNAVLTIPSPTGISEACRNRNGGMNAWIYNESPTKENLLFSFRDETGKEVCQLPFLLDFKGWRCIWAKFQGDMNMSSKSNIQSVEIQFPQHTKKGVTYIDLLEFTSKVSWQNMSDAQYKVNRTDYSLIPDFIGYRNACLLYTSPSPRD
;
A
#
# COMPACT_ATOMS: atom_id res chain seq x y z
N MET A 1 36.70 42.02 44.68
CA MET A 1 35.48 41.23 44.64
C MET A 1 35.18 40.95 43.19
N LYS A 2 35.45 39.74 42.71
CA LYS A 2 35.15 39.30 41.34
C LYS A 2 33.82 38.54 41.36
N LYS A 3 32.81 39.07 40.67
CA LYS A 3 31.52 38.39 40.49
C LYS A 3 31.66 37.38 39.37
N ASN A 4 31.57 36.11 39.68
CA ASN A 4 31.47 35.02 38.70
C ASN A 4 30.04 34.98 38.16
N LEU A 5 29.90 35.32 36.89
CA LEU A 5 28.66 35.18 36.14
C LEU A 5 28.59 33.75 35.60
N SER A 6 27.86 32.90 36.28
CA SER A 6 27.58 31.54 35.79
C SER A 6 26.55 31.63 34.65
N ILE A 7 27.02 31.41 33.44
CA ILE A 7 26.12 31.22 32.29
C ILE A 7 25.56 29.83 32.37
N VAL A 8 24.30 29.71 32.77
CA VAL A 8 23.52 28.48 32.67
C VAL A 8 23.07 28.36 31.19
N ILE A 9 23.80 27.57 30.42
CA ILE A 9 23.37 27.18 29.10
C ILE A 9 22.24 26.16 29.27
N LEU A 10 21.00 26.63 29.15
CA LEU A 10 19.82 25.79 29.09
C LEU A 10 19.82 25.09 27.70
N LEU A 11 20.37 23.89 27.65
CA LEU A 11 20.21 22.99 26.51
C LEU A 11 18.76 22.54 26.45
N ILE A 12 17.92 23.32 25.77
CA ILE A 12 16.61 22.88 25.32
C ILE A 12 16.89 21.85 24.23
N SER A 13 16.97 20.58 24.61
CA SER A 13 16.87 19.48 23.66
C SER A 13 15.45 19.52 23.11
N LEU A 14 15.28 20.18 21.97
CA LEU A 14 14.09 20.02 21.16
C LEU A 14 14.08 18.54 20.72
N ALA A 15 13.44 17.70 21.51
CA ALA A 15 13.00 16.40 21.08
C ALA A 15 11.96 16.67 19.99
N ILE A 16 12.43 16.80 18.74
CA ILE A 16 11.58 16.68 17.59
C ILE A 16 11.11 15.24 17.65
N SER A 17 9.96 15.03 18.29
CA SER A 17 9.19 13.82 18.08
C SER A 17 8.87 13.82 16.58
N GLN A 18 9.71 13.15 15.79
CA GLN A 18 9.35 12.77 14.44
C GLN A 18 8.13 11.87 14.61
N SER A 19 6.95 12.47 14.58
CA SER A 19 5.74 11.73 14.30
C SER A 19 6.05 11.03 12.98
N VAL A 20 6.27 9.72 13.05
CA VAL A 20 6.46 8.88 11.87
C VAL A 20 5.10 8.86 11.20
N PHE A 21 4.83 9.92 10.43
CA PHE A 21 3.68 9.93 9.57
C PHE A 21 3.86 8.77 8.60
N SER A 22 2.94 7.84 8.62
CA SER A 22 2.79 6.89 7.54
C SER A 22 2.85 7.66 6.23
N GLN A 23 3.89 7.41 5.43
CA GLN A 23 4.06 8.11 4.18
C GLN A 23 3.29 7.37 3.09
N THR A 24 2.24 8.03 2.58
CA THR A 24 1.49 7.54 1.43
C THR A 24 2.26 7.86 0.15
N TYR A 25 2.47 6.84 -0.68
CA TYR A 25 2.99 7.01 -2.03
C TYR A 25 1.84 7.47 -2.95
N SER A 26 1.65 8.78 -3.04
CA SER A 26 0.62 9.43 -3.88
C SER A 26 1.12 9.77 -5.28
N PHE A 27 2.43 9.65 -5.51
CA PHE A 27 3.12 9.92 -6.79
C PHE A 27 3.01 11.37 -7.33
N GLU A 28 2.47 12.29 -6.55
CA GLU A 28 2.27 13.70 -6.93
C GLU A 28 3.58 14.44 -7.23
N LYS A 29 4.70 13.97 -6.67
CA LYS A 29 6.05 14.53 -6.95
C LYS A 29 6.51 14.28 -8.39
N GLY A 30 5.78 13.49 -9.19
CA GLY A 30 6.08 13.25 -10.60
C GLY A 30 7.30 12.37 -10.85
N LYS A 31 7.79 11.64 -9.85
CA LYS A 31 8.96 10.76 -9.95
C LYS A 31 8.63 9.40 -9.37
N VAL A 32 9.09 8.35 -10.05
CA VAL A 32 9.10 6.99 -9.49
C VAL A 32 9.98 7.01 -8.24
N PRO A 33 9.54 6.42 -7.12
CA PRO A 33 10.35 6.38 -5.92
C PRO A 33 11.71 5.70 -6.18
N GLU A 34 12.73 6.21 -5.50
CA GLU A 34 14.09 5.69 -5.65
C GLU A 34 14.18 4.20 -5.30
N GLY A 35 14.92 3.47 -6.09
CA GLY A 35 15.12 2.03 -5.90
C GLY A 35 14.00 1.14 -6.44
N TRP A 36 12.83 1.69 -6.80
CA TRP A 36 11.77 0.88 -7.41
C TRP A 36 12.15 0.42 -8.80
N LYS A 37 12.05 -0.88 -9.05
CA LYS A 37 12.47 -1.49 -10.31
C LYS A 37 11.49 -2.56 -10.75
N ILE A 38 11.23 -2.62 -12.06
CA ILE A 38 10.51 -3.72 -12.69
C ILE A 38 11.44 -4.43 -13.67
N ASP A 39 11.49 -5.75 -13.63
CA ASP A 39 12.38 -6.56 -14.47
C ASP A 39 11.92 -6.64 -15.94
N LYS A 40 10.62 -6.75 -16.15
CA LYS A 40 10.00 -6.93 -17.50
C LYS A 40 8.88 -5.93 -17.70
N GLY A 41 9.24 -4.64 -17.82
CA GLY A 41 8.23 -3.60 -17.98
C GLY A 41 8.79 -2.19 -17.89
N VAL A 42 7.89 -1.24 -17.68
CA VAL A 42 8.22 0.18 -17.53
C VAL A 42 7.37 0.78 -16.42
N LEU A 43 8.00 1.52 -15.53
CA LEU A 43 7.35 2.36 -14.53
C LEU A 43 7.28 3.80 -15.04
N HIS A 44 6.12 4.41 -14.98
CA HIS A 44 5.90 5.78 -15.41
C HIS A 44 4.94 6.50 -14.47
N ILE A 45 5.17 7.77 -14.18
CA ILE A 45 4.19 8.59 -13.47
C ILE A 45 3.22 9.15 -14.51
N SER A 46 1.95 8.84 -14.34
CA SER A 46 0.90 9.14 -15.30
C SER A 46 -0.18 10.02 -14.68
N SER A 47 -0.72 10.91 -15.48
CA SER A 47 -1.94 11.69 -15.18
C SER A 47 -3.20 11.14 -15.86
N GLU A 48 -3.11 9.99 -16.54
CA GLU A 48 -4.25 9.40 -17.25
C GLU A 48 -5.28 8.78 -16.30
N LYS A 49 -4.79 8.05 -15.29
CA LYS A 49 -5.61 7.39 -14.28
C LYS A 49 -5.01 7.66 -12.90
N TYR A 50 -5.73 8.32 -12.04
CA TYR A 50 -5.35 8.57 -10.65
C TYR A 50 -6.59 8.46 -9.76
N LYS A 51 -6.38 8.06 -8.52
CA LYS A 51 -7.45 7.91 -7.54
C LYS A 51 -7.64 9.19 -6.74
N SER A 52 -6.54 9.86 -6.40
CA SER A 52 -6.54 11.15 -5.70
C SER A 52 -5.45 12.05 -6.28
N GLY A 53 -5.60 13.36 -6.11
CA GLY A 53 -4.64 14.31 -6.67
C GLY A 53 -4.72 14.39 -8.19
N SER A 54 -3.58 14.24 -8.86
CA SER A 54 -3.43 14.40 -10.31
C SER A 54 -2.59 13.32 -10.98
N ARG A 55 -2.00 12.39 -10.22
CA ARG A 55 -1.02 11.42 -10.73
C ARG A 55 -1.11 10.08 -10.00
N SER A 56 -0.63 9.05 -10.69
CA SER A 56 -0.42 7.72 -10.12
C SER A 56 0.79 7.04 -10.75
N LEU A 57 1.20 5.88 -10.25
CA LEU A 57 2.19 5.03 -10.87
C LEU A 57 1.54 4.14 -11.91
N GLN A 58 1.81 4.38 -13.19
CA GLN A 58 1.48 3.48 -14.29
C GLN A 58 2.56 2.41 -14.42
N ILE A 59 2.16 1.16 -14.50
CA ILE A 59 3.02 0.00 -14.66
C ILE A 59 2.61 -0.71 -15.95
N LYS A 60 3.47 -0.62 -16.98
CA LYS A 60 3.33 -1.42 -18.20
C LYS A 60 4.16 -2.67 -18.02
N TRP A 61 3.52 -3.80 -17.83
CA TRP A 61 4.17 -5.06 -17.47
C TRP A 61 4.04 -6.12 -18.59
N LYS A 62 4.99 -7.03 -18.62
CA LYS A 62 4.96 -8.26 -19.40
C LYS A 62 4.73 -9.45 -18.48
N GLN A 63 4.42 -10.59 -19.08
CA GLN A 63 4.22 -11.88 -18.40
C GLN A 63 5.33 -12.17 -17.38
N ASN A 64 4.94 -12.56 -16.17
CA ASN A 64 5.85 -12.83 -15.06
C ASN A 64 6.77 -11.65 -14.69
N ALA A 65 6.35 -10.42 -14.92
CA ALA A 65 7.10 -9.27 -14.45
C ALA A 65 7.08 -9.21 -12.92
N VAL A 66 8.15 -8.69 -12.34
CA VAL A 66 8.25 -8.43 -10.90
C VAL A 66 8.66 -6.99 -10.67
N LEU A 67 7.83 -6.25 -9.95
CA LEU A 67 8.17 -4.94 -9.40
C LEU A 67 8.75 -5.12 -8.00
N THR A 68 9.96 -4.67 -7.79
CA THR A 68 10.65 -4.69 -6.48
C THR A 68 10.61 -3.31 -5.84
N ILE A 69 10.22 -3.26 -4.59
CA ILE A 69 10.12 -2.06 -3.75
C ILE A 69 11.04 -2.30 -2.54
N PRO A 70 12.26 -1.78 -2.52
CA PRO A 70 13.18 -1.95 -1.40
C PRO A 70 12.84 -1.00 -0.27
N SER A 71 12.89 -1.48 0.95
CA SER A 71 12.77 -0.71 2.20
C SER A 71 11.65 0.35 2.17
N PRO A 72 10.39 -0.04 1.88
CA PRO A 72 9.33 0.95 1.76
C PRO A 72 9.09 1.69 3.07
N THR A 73 8.84 2.98 2.97
CA THR A 73 8.59 3.84 4.14
C THR A 73 7.39 3.35 4.94
N GLY A 74 7.49 3.32 6.26
CA GLY A 74 6.42 2.88 7.18
C GLY A 74 6.38 1.38 7.43
N ILE A 75 7.06 0.55 6.61
CA ILE A 75 6.97 -0.91 6.68
C ILE A 75 7.40 -1.47 8.04
N SER A 76 8.51 -0.99 8.60
CA SER A 76 9.03 -1.47 9.88
C SER A 76 8.09 -1.18 11.05
N GLU A 77 7.41 -0.04 11.03
CA GLU A 77 6.40 0.28 12.04
C GLU A 77 5.14 -0.56 11.86
N ALA A 78 4.71 -0.72 10.62
CA ALA A 78 3.57 -1.57 10.28
C ALA A 78 3.76 -3.02 10.74
N CYS A 79 4.96 -3.59 10.58
CA CYS A 79 5.27 -4.96 11.02
C CYS A 79 5.12 -5.15 12.54
N ARG A 80 5.50 -4.15 13.34
CA ARG A 80 5.47 -4.22 14.81
C ARG A 80 4.07 -4.14 15.41
N ASN A 81 3.10 -3.66 14.65
CA ASN A 81 1.75 -3.46 15.11
C ASN A 81 0.81 -4.59 14.65
N ARG A 82 0.02 -5.12 15.57
CA ARG A 82 -0.99 -6.15 15.27
C ARG A 82 -1.99 -5.71 14.19
N ASN A 83 -2.30 -4.41 14.15
CA ASN A 83 -3.20 -3.82 13.16
C ASN A 83 -2.45 -3.20 11.98
N GLY A 84 -1.14 -3.39 11.91
CA GLY A 84 -0.32 -2.86 10.85
C GLY A 84 -0.42 -3.67 9.56
N GLY A 85 -0.23 -3.01 8.44
CA GLY A 85 -0.37 -3.64 7.14
C GLY A 85 -0.22 -2.64 6.00
N MET A 86 -0.90 -2.91 4.91
CA MET A 86 -0.87 -2.06 3.71
C MET A 86 -2.27 -1.57 3.30
N ASN A 87 -2.29 -0.39 2.71
CA ASN A 87 -3.39 0.16 1.94
C ASN A 87 -2.89 0.48 0.54
N ALA A 88 -3.71 0.30 -0.49
CA ALA A 88 -3.41 0.72 -1.84
C ALA A 88 -4.68 0.82 -2.69
N TRP A 89 -4.66 1.68 -3.70
CA TRP A 89 -5.63 1.65 -4.78
C TRP A 89 -4.97 1.10 -6.04
N ILE A 90 -5.62 0.11 -6.64
CA ILE A 90 -5.17 -0.55 -7.86
C ILE A 90 -6.20 -0.30 -8.95
N TYR A 91 -5.76 0.27 -10.07
CA TYR A 91 -6.56 0.32 -11.29
C TYR A 91 -6.11 -0.76 -12.24
N ASN A 92 -7.03 -1.58 -12.68
CA ASN A 92 -6.80 -2.56 -13.72
C ASN A 92 -7.50 -2.17 -15.01
N GLU A 93 -6.76 -2.15 -16.13
CA GLU A 93 -7.34 -1.80 -17.44
C GLU A 93 -8.01 -3.00 -18.11
N SER A 94 -7.46 -4.19 -17.90
CA SER A 94 -7.88 -5.42 -18.60
C SER A 94 -8.16 -6.54 -17.61
N PRO A 95 -9.43 -6.88 -17.37
CA PRO A 95 -9.79 -7.98 -16.47
C PRO A 95 -9.13 -9.30 -16.84
N THR A 96 -8.63 -10.04 -15.86
CA THR A 96 -8.09 -11.39 -15.98
C THR A 96 -8.39 -12.18 -14.71
N LYS A 97 -8.48 -13.51 -14.83
CA LYS A 97 -8.66 -14.40 -13.66
C LYS A 97 -7.35 -14.67 -12.90
N GLU A 98 -6.35 -13.85 -13.11
CA GLU A 98 -5.04 -13.97 -12.46
C GLU A 98 -4.85 -12.90 -11.39
N ASN A 99 -3.86 -13.11 -10.54
CA ASN A 99 -3.57 -12.22 -9.42
C ASN A 99 -2.34 -11.32 -9.70
N LEU A 100 -2.35 -10.13 -9.09
CA LEU A 100 -1.13 -9.52 -8.59
C LEU A 100 -0.78 -10.22 -7.28
N LEU A 101 0.43 -10.73 -7.15
CA LEU A 101 0.89 -11.34 -5.92
C LEU A 101 1.87 -10.39 -5.23
N PHE A 102 1.47 -9.87 -4.08
CA PHE A 102 2.36 -9.09 -3.21
C PHE A 102 3.09 -10.05 -2.29
N SER A 103 4.39 -10.19 -2.45
CA SER A 103 5.27 -10.99 -1.59
C SER A 103 6.09 -10.06 -0.71
N PHE A 104 6.05 -10.27 0.59
CA PHE A 104 6.74 -9.49 1.58
C PHE A 104 7.95 -10.29 2.08
N ARG A 105 9.15 -9.71 1.94
CA ARG A 105 10.41 -10.41 2.22
C ARG A 105 11.17 -9.77 3.37
N ASP A 106 11.81 -10.60 4.18
CA ASP A 106 12.73 -10.18 5.23
C ASP A 106 14.10 -9.75 4.68
N GLU A 107 15.01 -9.41 5.57
CA GLU A 107 16.39 -9.01 5.24
C GLU A 107 17.22 -10.09 4.55
N THR A 108 16.84 -11.36 4.72
CA THR A 108 17.49 -12.51 4.06
C THR A 108 16.92 -12.80 2.68
N GLY A 109 15.86 -12.08 2.28
CA GLY A 109 15.10 -12.32 1.05
C GLY A 109 14.06 -13.44 1.18
N LYS A 110 13.88 -14.01 2.37
CA LYS A 110 12.85 -15.02 2.62
C LYS A 110 11.46 -14.36 2.65
N GLU A 111 10.50 -14.98 2.00
CA GLU A 111 9.10 -14.56 2.08
C GLU A 111 8.54 -14.82 3.49
N VAL A 112 7.98 -13.80 4.11
CA VAL A 112 7.36 -13.87 5.45
C VAL A 112 5.85 -13.84 5.42
N CYS A 113 5.28 -13.24 4.39
CA CYS A 113 3.85 -13.29 4.10
C CYS A 113 3.57 -12.86 2.65
N GLN A 114 2.36 -13.10 2.19
CA GLN A 114 1.93 -12.75 0.83
C GLN A 114 0.46 -12.34 0.80
N LEU A 115 0.09 -11.58 -0.23
CA LEU A 115 -1.29 -11.18 -0.51
C LEU A 115 -1.59 -11.35 -1.99
N PRO A 116 -2.44 -12.28 -2.40
CA PRO A 116 -2.96 -12.35 -3.76
C PRO A 116 -4.07 -11.32 -3.95
N PHE A 117 -4.03 -10.59 -5.04
CA PHE A 117 -5.04 -9.59 -5.42
C PHE A 117 -5.57 -9.90 -6.82
N LEU A 118 -6.82 -10.36 -6.91
CA LEU A 118 -7.42 -10.81 -8.15
C LEU A 118 -7.71 -9.64 -9.09
N LEU A 119 -7.31 -9.77 -10.37
CA LEU A 119 -7.47 -8.76 -11.41
C LEU A 119 -8.72 -8.99 -12.29
N ASP A 120 -9.80 -9.56 -11.76
CA ASP A 120 -11.03 -9.88 -12.49
C ASP A 120 -11.96 -8.67 -12.73
N PHE A 121 -11.46 -7.47 -12.53
CA PHE A 121 -12.21 -6.22 -12.61
C PHE A 121 -11.57 -5.23 -13.59
N LYS A 122 -12.35 -4.26 -14.04
CA LYS A 122 -11.88 -3.04 -14.69
C LYS A 122 -12.20 -1.84 -13.82
N GLY A 123 -11.23 -0.93 -13.67
CA GLY A 123 -11.37 0.27 -12.83
C GLY A 123 -10.55 0.20 -11.55
N TRP A 124 -10.91 0.99 -10.56
CA TRP A 124 -10.22 1.08 -9.28
C TRP A 124 -10.79 0.12 -8.25
N ARG A 125 -9.91 -0.63 -7.57
CA ARG A 125 -10.22 -1.35 -6.34
C ARG A 125 -9.21 -1.04 -5.25
N CYS A 126 -9.68 -0.97 -4.00
CA CYS A 126 -8.84 -0.75 -2.84
C CYS A 126 -8.38 -2.09 -2.26
N ILE A 127 -7.10 -2.12 -1.87
CA ILE A 127 -6.54 -3.12 -0.96
C ILE A 127 -6.41 -2.47 0.41
N TRP A 128 -6.81 -3.18 1.47
CA TRP A 128 -6.35 -2.93 2.82
C TRP A 128 -6.26 -4.26 3.55
N ALA A 129 -5.06 -4.57 4.03
CA ALA A 129 -4.79 -5.88 4.61
C ALA A 129 -3.74 -5.79 5.71
N LYS A 130 -3.97 -6.51 6.81
CA LYS A 130 -3.08 -6.56 7.96
C LYS A 130 -2.04 -7.66 7.78
N PHE A 131 -0.79 -7.38 8.08
CA PHE A 131 0.27 -8.38 8.00
C PHE A 131 0.02 -9.57 8.91
N GLN A 132 -0.23 -9.32 10.21
CA GLN A 132 -0.42 -10.38 11.21
C GLN A 132 -1.83 -10.99 11.18
N GLY A 133 -2.84 -10.24 10.74
CA GLY A 133 -4.23 -10.71 10.70
C GLY A 133 -4.57 -11.42 9.40
N ASP A 134 -4.43 -10.73 8.27
CA ASP A 134 -4.94 -11.21 6.98
C ASP A 134 -3.93 -12.04 6.20
N MET A 135 -2.65 -11.69 6.36
CA MET A 135 -1.54 -12.37 5.66
C MET A 135 -0.81 -13.39 6.55
N ASN A 136 -1.28 -13.61 7.79
CA ASN A 136 -0.72 -14.57 8.74
C ASN A 136 0.79 -14.40 9.02
N MET A 137 1.32 -13.18 8.93
CA MET A 137 2.69 -12.90 9.27
C MET A 137 2.94 -13.14 10.76
N SER A 138 4.07 -13.78 11.09
CA SER A 138 4.49 -13.90 12.48
C SER A 138 4.80 -12.53 13.08
N SER A 139 4.37 -12.29 14.33
CA SER A 139 4.67 -11.05 15.08
C SER A 139 6.18 -10.82 15.31
N LYS A 140 7.00 -11.86 15.14
CA LYS A 140 8.47 -11.80 15.24
C LYS A 140 9.15 -11.50 13.90
N SER A 141 8.42 -11.54 12.80
CA SER A 141 8.95 -11.26 11.47
C SER A 141 9.05 -9.76 11.22
N ASN A 142 10.00 -9.38 10.39
CA ASN A 142 10.13 -8.03 9.87
C ASN A 142 10.11 -8.10 8.33
N ILE A 143 9.70 -7.01 7.68
CA ILE A 143 9.69 -6.91 6.23
C ILE A 143 10.75 -5.87 5.84
N GLN A 144 11.60 -6.25 4.88
CA GLN A 144 12.63 -5.38 4.31
C GLN A 144 12.29 -4.93 2.90
N SER A 145 11.58 -5.76 2.13
CA SER A 145 11.20 -5.43 0.76
C SER A 145 9.85 -6.02 0.39
N VAL A 146 9.25 -5.45 -0.66
CA VAL A 146 8.02 -5.93 -1.26
C VAL A 146 8.26 -6.23 -2.72
N GLU A 147 7.82 -7.39 -3.18
CA GLU A 147 7.77 -7.76 -4.57
C GLU A 147 6.32 -7.86 -5.02
N ILE A 148 5.99 -7.27 -6.16
CA ILE A 148 4.67 -7.41 -6.79
C ILE A 148 4.88 -8.19 -8.07
N GLN A 149 4.42 -9.45 -8.08
CA GLN A 149 4.47 -10.32 -9.23
C GLN A 149 3.20 -10.15 -10.06
N PHE A 150 3.40 -9.89 -11.36
CA PHE A 150 2.35 -9.74 -12.34
C PHE A 150 1.92 -11.09 -12.94
N PRO A 151 0.75 -11.14 -13.61
CA PRO A 151 0.16 -12.35 -14.16
C PRO A 151 1.13 -13.26 -14.93
N GLN A 152 0.98 -14.58 -14.73
CA GLN A 152 1.87 -15.58 -15.30
C GLN A 152 1.45 -16.05 -16.69
N HIS A 153 0.16 -15.99 -17.02
CA HIS A 153 -0.37 -16.46 -18.30
C HIS A 153 -0.83 -15.31 -19.22
N THR A 154 -1.02 -14.12 -18.67
CA THR A 154 -1.33 -12.91 -19.45
C THR A 154 -0.05 -12.31 -20.00
N LYS A 155 0.06 -12.20 -21.35
CA LYS A 155 1.31 -11.78 -22.02
C LYS A 155 1.80 -10.38 -21.62
N LYS A 156 0.87 -9.43 -21.42
CA LYS A 156 1.15 -8.04 -21.05
C LYS A 156 -0.09 -7.36 -20.53
N GLY A 157 0.10 -6.28 -19.78
CA GLY A 157 -1.00 -5.44 -19.29
C GLY A 157 -0.54 -4.08 -18.80
N VAL A 158 -1.51 -3.29 -18.35
CA VAL A 158 -1.30 -1.99 -17.73
C VAL A 158 -2.09 -1.96 -16.44
N THR A 159 -1.40 -1.63 -15.36
CA THR A 159 -1.96 -1.46 -14.02
C THR A 159 -1.49 -0.13 -13.47
N TYR A 160 -2.35 0.55 -12.71
CA TYR A 160 -1.95 1.77 -12.01
C TYR A 160 -2.04 1.51 -10.51
N ILE A 161 -1.11 2.08 -9.77
CA ILE A 161 -1.10 2.07 -8.31
C ILE A 161 -1.16 3.51 -7.83
N ASP A 162 -2.04 3.77 -6.86
CA ASP A 162 -2.13 5.05 -6.18
C ASP A 162 -2.35 4.85 -4.69
N LEU A 163 -1.95 5.86 -3.89
CA LEU A 163 -2.14 5.89 -2.44
C LEU A 163 -1.63 4.61 -1.75
N LEU A 164 -0.50 4.06 -2.22
CA LEU A 164 0.14 2.94 -1.54
C LEU A 164 0.72 3.42 -0.21
N GLU A 165 0.40 2.71 0.85
CA GLU A 165 0.80 3.06 2.21
C GLU A 165 1.10 1.81 3.02
N PHE A 166 2.16 1.86 3.83
CA PHE A 166 2.43 0.88 4.87
C PHE A 166 2.24 1.58 6.22
N THR A 167 1.28 1.13 7.00
CA THR A 167 0.78 1.85 8.17
C THR A 167 0.70 0.95 9.39
N SER A 168 0.94 1.51 10.57
CA SER A 168 0.79 0.83 11.85
C SER A 168 -0.66 0.47 12.18
N LYS A 169 -1.62 1.10 11.52
CA LYS A 169 -3.05 0.85 11.73
C LYS A 169 -3.79 0.88 10.39
N VAL A 170 -3.93 -0.28 9.80
CA VAL A 170 -4.81 -0.45 8.63
C VAL A 170 -6.24 -0.21 9.05
N SER A 171 -6.93 0.64 8.32
CA SER A 171 -8.32 0.96 8.57
C SER A 171 -9.01 1.30 7.25
N TRP A 172 -10.16 0.72 7.02
CA TRP A 172 -11.02 1.09 5.91
C TRP A 172 -11.42 2.58 5.96
N GLN A 173 -11.50 3.16 7.13
CA GLN A 173 -11.79 4.58 7.31
C GLN A 173 -10.72 5.49 6.70
N ASN A 174 -9.49 5.02 6.57
CA ASN A 174 -8.43 5.75 5.87
C ASN A 174 -8.70 5.85 4.36
N MET A 175 -9.60 5.01 3.84
CA MET A 175 -10.02 4.95 2.44
C MET A 175 -11.47 5.42 2.26
N SER A 176 -11.99 6.20 3.21
CA SER A 176 -13.39 6.64 3.22
C SER A 176 -13.73 7.60 2.08
N ASP A 177 -15.00 7.63 1.72
CA ASP A 177 -15.57 8.53 0.72
C ASP A 177 -15.29 10.00 1.03
N ALA A 178 -15.33 10.38 2.30
CA ALA A 178 -15.08 11.76 2.74
C ALA A 178 -13.66 12.22 2.36
N GLN A 179 -12.68 11.33 2.44
CA GLN A 179 -11.28 11.64 2.12
C GLN A 179 -11.02 11.65 0.61
N TYR A 180 -11.62 10.73 -0.14
CA TYR A 180 -11.30 10.52 -1.56
C TYR A 180 -12.44 10.90 -2.51
N LYS A 181 -13.55 11.45 -2.00
CA LYS A 181 -14.72 11.86 -2.78
C LYS A 181 -15.21 10.75 -3.72
N VAL A 182 -15.35 9.56 -3.18
CA VAL A 182 -15.79 8.39 -3.95
C VAL A 182 -17.22 8.59 -4.43
N ASN A 183 -17.45 8.35 -5.71
CA ASN A 183 -18.81 8.30 -6.25
C ASN A 183 -19.45 6.95 -5.90
N ARG A 184 -20.49 6.96 -5.09
CA ARG A 184 -21.18 5.74 -4.62
C ARG A 184 -21.84 4.92 -5.72
N THR A 185 -22.07 5.50 -6.88
CA THR A 185 -22.64 4.80 -8.04
C THR A 185 -21.59 4.05 -8.86
N ASP A 186 -20.31 4.30 -8.61
CA ASP A 186 -19.20 3.63 -9.27
C ASP A 186 -18.69 2.47 -8.42
N TYR A 187 -19.16 1.27 -8.71
CA TYR A 187 -18.78 0.05 -8.01
C TYR A 187 -17.27 -0.24 -8.07
N SER A 188 -16.56 0.30 -9.04
CA SER A 188 -15.10 0.17 -9.12
C SER A 188 -14.37 0.88 -7.97
N LEU A 189 -15.06 1.77 -7.27
CA LEU A 189 -14.54 2.51 -6.13
C LEU A 189 -14.83 1.84 -4.78
N ILE A 190 -15.61 0.76 -4.76
CA ILE A 190 -15.87 0.00 -3.54
C ILE A 190 -14.57 -0.70 -3.14
N PRO A 191 -14.14 -0.60 -1.88
CA PRO A 191 -13.00 -1.34 -1.39
C PRO A 191 -13.19 -2.84 -1.58
N ASP A 192 -12.21 -3.50 -2.15
CA ASP A 192 -12.19 -4.95 -2.28
C ASP A 192 -11.32 -5.54 -1.18
N PHE A 193 -11.94 -6.35 -0.32
CA PHE A 193 -11.31 -6.94 0.86
C PHE A 193 -10.75 -8.31 0.54
N ILE A 194 -9.71 -8.35 -0.25
CA ILE A 194 -9.07 -9.62 -0.62
C ILE A 194 -8.20 -10.09 0.53
N GLY A 195 -8.42 -11.34 0.94
CA GLY A 195 -7.79 -11.95 2.10
C GLY A 195 -8.68 -12.00 3.35
N TYR A 196 -9.81 -11.31 3.36
CA TYR A 196 -10.73 -11.30 4.49
C TYR A 196 -11.85 -12.33 4.33
N ARG A 197 -11.73 -13.50 4.93
CA ARG A 197 -12.81 -14.50 4.95
C ARG A 197 -14.11 -13.98 5.60
N ASN A 198 -14.02 -12.98 6.47
CA ASN A 198 -15.14 -12.43 7.22
C ASN A 198 -15.71 -11.13 6.64
N ALA A 199 -15.03 -10.46 5.72
CA ALA A 199 -15.54 -9.23 5.12
C ALA A 199 -16.69 -9.48 4.15
N CYS A 200 -16.73 -10.64 3.48
CA CYS A 200 -17.86 -11.03 2.63
C CYS A 200 -19.19 -11.12 3.40
N LEU A 201 -19.17 -11.43 4.69
CA LEU A 201 -20.37 -11.55 5.50
C LEU A 201 -21.04 -10.20 5.83
N LEU A 202 -20.28 -9.10 5.81
CA LEU A 202 -20.82 -7.77 6.09
C LEU A 202 -21.60 -7.18 4.91
N TYR A 203 -21.35 -7.64 3.69
CA TYR A 203 -22.00 -7.13 2.47
C TYR A 203 -23.06 -8.06 1.89
N THR A 204 -23.15 -9.30 2.38
CA THR A 204 -24.14 -10.27 1.92
C THR A 204 -25.29 -10.49 2.91
N SER A 205 -25.27 -9.83 4.07
CA SER A 205 -26.45 -9.81 4.93
C SER A 205 -27.54 -8.98 4.26
N PRO A 206 -28.67 -9.58 3.85
CA PRO A 206 -29.82 -8.80 3.45
C PRO A 206 -30.20 -7.89 4.61
N SER A 207 -30.52 -6.65 4.28
CA SER A 207 -31.05 -5.72 5.28
C SER A 207 -32.26 -6.36 5.98
N PRO A 208 -32.36 -6.34 7.32
CA PRO A 208 -33.50 -6.89 8.02
C PRO A 208 -34.78 -6.06 7.84
N ARG A 209 -34.94 -5.39 6.74
CA ARG A 209 -36.06 -4.49 6.45
C ARG A 209 -36.57 -4.70 5.03
N ASP A 210 -37.04 -5.90 4.76
CA ASP A 210 -38.03 -6.14 3.70
C ASP A 210 -39.08 -7.07 4.25
#